data_eb47d0c8c0a643d1ee2136f28ba4ada9
#
_entry.id   eb47d0c8c0a643d1ee2136f28ba4ada9
#
_cell.length_a   1.000
_cell.length_b   1.000
_cell.length_c   1.000
_cell.angle_alpha   90.00
_cell.angle_beta   90.00
_cell.angle_gamma   90.00
#
_symmetry.space_group_name_H-M   'P 1'
#
loop_
_entity.id
_entity.type
_entity.pdbx_description
1 polymer ?
#
loop_
_entity_poly.entity_id
_entity_poly.type
_entity_poly.pdbx_seq_one_letter_code
_entity_poly.pdbx_strand_id
1 'polypeptide(L)'
;MSVLSKFAEAAAEVVGALHTPEFPETITQTLMALTGAEDGTLLWFVPDQMPKVAYNTSRIDGRDSTLATYLQGSFLLDPFYRAATLEGKRGVFSLRDLAPIGFRSSEYFHTWYTLSGFTDECGVIIPLPRGFLHFTLTTMTPNYHFTTRRLSTIAEAMPAIEALVRSHWSGQEEISGPGMRRQLHRALSTFGSSALTKREREVVELVLLGNSTRRISEKLGVALETVKLHRKNSYAKLDISSQAELFRLFMDCMVSIPLDSNEDPLIAYQKERLGLG
;
A
#
# COMPACT_ATOMS: atom_id res chain seq x y z
N MET A 1 10.42 17.96 -29.03
CA MET A 1 10.73 18.72 -27.77
C MET A 1 11.73 17.91 -26.95
N SER A 2 12.72 18.59 -26.36
CA SER A 2 13.69 17.94 -25.47
C SER A 2 13.00 17.52 -24.14
N VAL A 3 13.59 16.58 -23.41
CA VAL A 3 13.10 16.19 -22.07
C VAL A 3 13.07 17.41 -21.15
N LEU A 4 14.07 18.29 -21.26
CA LEU A 4 14.15 19.53 -20.47
C LEU A 4 12.99 20.49 -20.78
N SER A 5 12.60 20.64 -22.06
CA SER A 5 11.47 21.48 -22.46
C SER A 5 10.15 20.97 -21.86
N LYS A 6 9.90 19.67 -21.97
CA LYS A 6 8.71 19.05 -21.38
C LYS A 6 8.65 19.21 -19.85
N PHE A 7 9.80 19.03 -19.19
CA PHE A 7 9.89 19.21 -17.74
C PHE A 7 9.66 20.67 -17.35
N ALA A 8 10.22 21.63 -18.08
CA ALA A 8 10.06 23.05 -17.79
C ALA A 8 8.61 23.52 -17.95
N GLU A 9 7.90 23.06 -18.99
CA GLU A 9 6.49 23.34 -19.19
C GLU A 9 5.63 22.75 -18.06
N ALA A 10 5.84 21.47 -17.75
CA ALA A 10 5.15 20.79 -16.65
C ALA A 10 5.45 21.43 -15.29
N ALA A 11 6.68 21.84 -15.04
CA ALA A 11 7.04 22.53 -13.81
C ALA A 11 6.35 23.91 -13.69
N ALA A 12 6.17 24.64 -14.80
CA ALA A 12 5.46 25.92 -14.80
C ALA A 12 3.98 25.73 -14.43
N GLU A 13 3.32 24.69 -14.95
CA GLU A 13 1.93 24.36 -14.59
C GLU A 13 1.80 24.00 -13.10
N VAL A 14 2.70 23.14 -12.59
CA VAL A 14 2.71 22.75 -11.17
C VAL A 14 2.97 23.95 -10.25
N VAL A 15 3.88 24.86 -10.61
CA VAL A 15 4.13 26.10 -9.88
C VAL A 15 2.90 27.00 -9.89
N GLY A 16 2.20 27.12 -11.02
CA GLY A 16 0.97 27.89 -11.15
C GLY A 16 -0.17 27.38 -10.25
N ALA A 17 -0.21 26.06 -10.00
CA ALA A 17 -1.19 25.44 -9.13
C ALA A 17 -0.79 25.44 -7.63
N LEU A 18 0.41 25.92 -7.28
CA LEU A 18 0.94 25.87 -5.92
C LEU A 18 0.00 26.58 -4.92
N HIS A 19 -0.28 25.94 -3.79
CA HIS A 19 -1.20 26.40 -2.74
C HIS A 19 -2.67 26.54 -3.17
N THR A 20 -3.06 25.94 -4.30
CA THR A 20 -4.46 25.85 -4.73
C THR A 20 -5.01 24.43 -4.60
N PRO A 21 -6.33 24.22 -4.60
CA PRO A 21 -6.94 22.89 -4.55
C PRO A 21 -6.57 21.98 -5.75
N GLU A 22 -6.14 22.57 -6.86
CA GLU A 22 -5.79 21.88 -8.10
C GLU A 22 -4.37 21.28 -8.06
N PHE A 23 -3.53 21.68 -7.12
CA PHE A 23 -2.15 21.20 -7.05
C PHE A 23 -2.01 19.67 -6.98
N PRO A 24 -2.78 18.93 -6.15
CA PRO A 24 -2.70 17.47 -6.08
C PRO A 24 -2.96 16.80 -7.43
N GLU A 25 -3.94 17.30 -8.17
CA GLU A 25 -4.24 16.85 -9.54
C GLU A 25 -3.11 17.16 -10.50
N THR A 26 -2.71 18.44 -10.58
CA THR A 26 -1.71 18.91 -11.54
C THR A 26 -0.38 18.17 -11.39
N ILE A 27 0.12 18.02 -10.15
CA ILE A 27 1.37 17.30 -9.92
C ILE A 27 1.26 15.80 -10.22
N THR A 28 0.12 15.17 -9.90
CA THR A 28 -0.08 13.75 -10.21
C THR A 28 -0.13 13.52 -11.71
N GLN A 29 -0.88 14.33 -12.46
CA GLN A 29 -0.94 14.26 -13.91
C GLN A 29 0.43 14.52 -14.58
N THR A 30 1.21 15.45 -14.01
CA THR A 30 2.59 15.69 -14.44
C THR A 30 3.45 14.44 -14.28
N LEU A 31 3.40 13.77 -13.13
CA LEU A 31 4.14 12.53 -12.88
C LEU A 31 3.67 11.40 -13.79
N MET A 32 2.36 11.30 -14.07
CA MET A 32 1.82 10.36 -15.05
C MET A 32 2.38 10.61 -16.44
N ALA A 33 2.37 11.84 -16.90
CA ALA A 33 2.90 12.21 -18.23
C ALA A 33 4.40 11.91 -18.35
N LEU A 34 5.19 12.11 -17.30
CA LEU A 34 6.63 11.83 -17.27
C LEU A 34 6.94 10.33 -17.26
N THR A 35 6.09 9.50 -16.64
CA THR A 35 6.28 8.05 -16.58
C THR A 35 5.59 7.29 -17.68
N GLY A 36 4.58 7.87 -18.33
CA GLY A 36 3.65 7.18 -19.21
C GLY A 36 2.63 6.32 -18.45
N ALA A 37 2.35 6.65 -17.20
CA ALA A 37 1.29 6.00 -16.42
C ALA A 37 -0.09 6.39 -16.98
N GLU A 38 -1.04 5.45 -16.90
CA GLU A 38 -2.40 5.63 -17.39
C GLU A 38 -3.38 5.98 -16.26
N ASP A 39 -2.98 5.68 -15.01
CA ASP A 39 -3.77 5.97 -13.81
C ASP A 39 -2.86 6.46 -12.70
N GLY A 40 -3.38 7.35 -11.84
CA GLY A 40 -2.64 7.98 -10.77
C GLY A 40 -3.49 8.25 -9.54
N THR A 41 -2.96 7.88 -8.38
CA THR A 41 -3.57 8.18 -7.08
C THR A 41 -2.54 8.85 -6.18
N LEU A 42 -2.94 9.92 -5.51
CA LEU A 42 -2.14 10.58 -4.49
C LEU A 42 -2.76 10.34 -3.12
N LEU A 43 -2.03 9.66 -2.26
CA LEU A 43 -2.41 9.36 -0.89
C LEU A 43 -1.52 10.08 0.10
N TRP A 44 -2.13 10.64 1.14
CA TRP A 44 -1.42 11.21 2.28
C TRP A 44 -1.55 10.27 3.48
N PHE A 45 -0.44 9.69 3.89
CA PHE A 45 -0.33 8.84 5.07
C PHE A 45 0.17 9.65 6.26
N VAL A 46 -0.72 9.97 7.18
CA VAL A 46 -0.40 10.65 8.44
C VAL A 46 -0.31 9.60 9.55
N PRO A 47 0.68 9.67 10.48
CA PRO A 47 0.72 8.74 11.61
C PRO A 47 -0.60 8.71 12.37
N ASP A 48 -1.02 7.50 12.74
CA ASP A 48 -2.23 7.25 13.52
C ASP A 48 -3.57 7.67 12.86
N GLN A 49 -3.57 7.94 11.55
CA GLN A 49 -4.77 8.27 10.78
C GLN A 49 -4.94 7.32 9.59
N MET A 50 -6.17 7.19 9.10
CA MET A 50 -6.43 6.53 7.81
C MET A 50 -5.79 7.33 6.67
N PRO A 51 -5.33 6.66 5.60
CA PRO A 51 -4.83 7.36 4.43
C PRO A 51 -5.88 8.31 3.86
N LYS A 52 -5.48 9.55 3.56
CA LYS A 52 -6.33 10.53 2.90
C LYS A 52 -6.08 10.51 1.41
N VAL A 53 -7.12 10.45 0.61
CA VAL A 53 -7.04 10.59 -0.85
C VAL A 53 -6.96 12.08 -1.17
N ALA A 54 -5.79 12.53 -1.64
CA ALA A 54 -5.61 13.90 -2.10
C ALA A 54 -6.02 14.05 -3.57
N TYR A 55 -5.79 13.01 -4.38
CA TYR A 55 -6.23 12.94 -5.77
C TYR A 55 -6.35 11.49 -6.24
N ASN A 56 -7.28 11.24 -7.17
CA ASN A 56 -7.46 9.94 -7.82
C ASN A 56 -8.07 10.11 -9.21
N THR A 57 -7.43 9.59 -10.26
CA THR A 57 -7.93 9.60 -11.63
C THR A 57 -9.12 8.65 -11.83
N SER A 58 -9.20 7.57 -11.04
CA SER A 58 -10.16 6.48 -11.24
C SER A 58 -11.60 6.80 -10.82
N ARG A 59 -11.94 8.05 -10.52
CA ARG A 59 -13.30 8.46 -10.09
C ARG A 59 -14.41 8.15 -11.11
N ILE A 60 -14.04 7.88 -12.37
CA ILE A 60 -15.00 7.85 -13.48
C ILE A 60 -15.52 6.43 -13.79
N ASP A 61 -14.84 5.35 -13.39
CA ASP A 61 -15.09 4.01 -13.95
C ASP A 61 -15.60 2.93 -12.96
N GLY A 62 -16.21 3.29 -11.84
CA GLY A 62 -16.71 2.32 -10.86
C GLY A 62 -15.58 1.55 -10.10
N ARG A 63 -14.33 1.93 -10.30
CA ARG A 63 -13.15 1.40 -9.58
C ARG A 63 -13.01 1.96 -8.16
N ASP A 64 -13.92 2.84 -7.76
CA ASP A 64 -13.98 3.39 -6.39
C ASP A 64 -14.07 2.29 -5.32
N SER A 65 -14.63 1.12 -5.66
CA SER A 65 -14.73 -0.01 -4.73
C SER A 65 -13.35 -0.60 -4.37
N THR A 66 -12.39 -0.61 -5.32
CA THR A 66 -11.03 -1.10 -5.06
C THR A 66 -10.25 -0.15 -4.17
N LEU A 67 -10.34 1.16 -4.40
CA LEU A 67 -9.71 2.16 -3.54
C LEU A 67 -10.34 2.14 -2.13
N ALA A 68 -11.66 2.00 -2.02
CA ALA A 68 -12.33 1.88 -0.72
C ALA A 68 -11.81 0.66 0.06
N THR A 69 -11.70 -0.50 -0.58
CA THR A 69 -11.12 -1.73 0.03
C THR A 69 -9.65 -1.52 0.43
N TYR A 70 -8.86 -0.83 -0.41
CA TYR A 70 -7.48 -0.48 -0.08
C TYR A 70 -7.41 0.35 1.20
N LEU A 71 -8.23 1.39 1.31
CA LEU A 71 -8.28 2.28 2.48
C LEU A 71 -8.78 1.58 3.75
N GLN A 72 -9.60 0.53 3.63
CA GLN A 72 -10.09 -0.24 4.78
C GLN A 72 -9.04 -1.11 5.48
N GLY A 73 -7.81 -1.22 4.94
CA GLY A 73 -6.73 -1.93 5.59
C GLY A 73 -5.75 -2.63 4.65
N SER A 74 -6.10 -2.84 3.38
CA SER A 74 -5.21 -3.51 2.40
C SER A 74 -3.89 -2.77 2.22
N PHE A 75 -3.85 -1.45 2.43
CA PHE A 75 -2.62 -0.64 2.36
C PHE A 75 -1.52 -1.13 3.32
N LEU A 76 -1.88 -1.82 4.42
CA LEU A 76 -0.90 -2.42 5.33
C LEU A 76 -0.03 -3.49 4.66
N LEU A 77 -0.54 -4.11 3.60
CA LEU A 77 0.15 -5.14 2.82
C LEU A 77 0.88 -4.58 1.61
N ASP A 78 0.67 -3.30 1.29
CA ASP A 78 1.26 -2.61 0.16
C ASP A 78 2.79 -2.48 0.33
N PRO A 79 3.60 -2.92 -0.66
CA PRO A 79 5.05 -2.81 -0.63
C PRO A 79 5.55 -1.37 -0.48
N PHE A 80 4.91 -0.39 -1.11
CA PHE A 80 5.31 1.03 -1.04
C PHE A 80 5.05 1.60 0.36
N TYR A 81 3.86 1.35 0.91
CA TYR A 81 3.53 1.74 2.27
C TYR A 81 4.53 1.17 3.28
N ARG A 82 4.87 -0.11 3.15
CA ARG A 82 5.81 -0.80 4.03
C ARG A 82 7.23 -0.28 3.86
N ALA A 83 7.66 -0.03 2.63
CA ALA A 83 8.97 0.57 2.36
C ALA A 83 9.10 1.97 3.01
N ALA A 84 8.05 2.79 2.92
CA ALA A 84 8.03 4.10 3.56
C ALA A 84 8.04 4.02 5.08
N THR A 85 7.22 3.13 5.67
CA THR A 85 6.98 3.09 7.13
C THR A 85 8.00 2.27 7.91
N LEU A 86 8.48 1.15 7.36
CA LEU A 86 9.37 0.22 8.04
C LEU A 86 10.84 0.40 7.65
N GLU A 87 11.09 0.81 6.40
CA GLU A 87 12.44 0.93 5.86
C GLU A 87 12.87 2.40 5.69
N GLY A 88 11.97 3.35 5.90
CA GLY A 88 12.24 4.79 5.74
C GLY A 88 12.57 5.20 4.31
N LYS A 89 12.18 4.40 3.31
CA LYS A 89 12.45 4.69 1.90
C LYS A 89 11.73 5.95 1.43
N ARG A 90 12.41 6.70 0.57
CA ARG A 90 11.93 7.92 -0.08
C ARG A 90 12.46 7.97 -1.52
N GLY A 91 11.75 8.68 -2.39
CA GLY A 91 12.08 8.78 -3.81
C GLY A 91 11.17 7.93 -4.68
N VAL A 92 11.63 7.58 -5.88
CA VAL A 92 10.87 6.85 -6.88
C VAL A 92 11.30 5.39 -6.95
N PHE A 93 10.32 4.47 -7.00
CA PHE A 93 10.54 3.03 -7.04
C PHE A 93 9.56 2.37 -8.01
N SER A 94 9.97 1.30 -8.66
CA SER A 94 9.03 0.37 -9.30
C SER A 94 8.52 -0.65 -8.27
N LEU A 95 7.38 -1.25 -8.54
CA LEU A 95 6.86 -2.36 -7.74
C LEU A 95 7.91 -3.48 -7.58
N ARG A 96 8.69 -3.74 -8.62
CA ARG A 96 9.75 -4.76 -8.61
C ARG A 96 10.86 -4.47 -7.60
N ASP A 97 11.15 -3.19 -7.34
CA ASP A 97 12.22 -2.79 -6.39
C ASP A 97 11.80 -3.03 -4.93
N LEU A 98 10.50 -3.00 -4.64
CA LEU A 98 9.97 -3.01 -3.28
C LEU A 98 9.28 -4.33 -2.92
N ALA A 99 8.64 -4.97 -3.89
CA ALA A 99 7.86 -6.18 -3.66
C ALA A 99 8.78 -7.37 -3.30
N PRO A 100 8.40 -8.20 -2.32
CA PRO A 100 9.15 -9.41 -2.00
C PRO A 100 9.09 -10.42 -3.14
N ILE A 101 10.10 -11.30 -3.21
CA ILE A 101 10.11 -12.42 -4.18
C ILE A 101 8.87 -13.29 -3.96
N GLY A 102 8.08 -13.48 -5.01
CA GLY A 102 6.81 -14.20 -4.97
C GLY A 102 5.58 -13.31 -4.76
N PHE A 103 5.75 -12.01 -4.60
CA PHE A 103 4.64 -11.06 -4.40
C PHE A 103 3.57 -11.15 -5.50
N ARG A 104 3.98 -11.30 -6.77
CA ARG A 104 3.06 -11.46 -7.91
C ARG A 104 2.21 -12.73 -7.85
N SER A 105 2.55 -13.69 -7.00
CA SER A 105 1.77 -14.91 -6.73
C SER A 105 0.97 -14.80 -5.43
N SER A 106 0.94 -13.63 -4.77
CA SER A 106 0.16 -13.42 -3.55
C SER A 106 -1.30 -13.12 -3.88
N GLU A 107 -2.18 -13.48 -2.97
CA GLU A 107 -3.60 -13.13 -3.08
C GLU A 107 -3.83 -11.62 -3.06
N TYR A 108 -3.02 -10.87 -2.31
CA TYR A 108 -3.07 -9.40 -2.35
C TYR A 108 -2.85 -8.89 -3.77
N PHE A 109 -1.81 -9.39 -4.47
CA PHE A 109 -1.55 -9.00 -5.85
C PHE A 109 -2.70 -9.42 -6.78
N HIS A 110 -3.14 -10.67 -6.72
CA HIS A 110 -4.22 -11.17 -7.58
C HIS A 110 -5.53 -10.44 -7.31
N THR A 111 -5.89 -10.22 -6.05
CA THR A 111 -7.12 -9.51 -5.69
C THR A 111 -7.05 -8.05 -6.09
N TRP A 112 -6.00 -7.34 -5.68
CA TRP A 112 -5.89 -5.91 -5.91
C TRP A 112 -5.64 -5.57 -7.39
N TYR A 113 -4.58 -6.12 -7.98
CA TYR A 113 -4.19 -5.81 -9.37
C TYR A 113 -5.14 -6.42 -10.38
N THR A 114 -5.69 -7.62 -10.14
CA THR A 114 -6.66 -8.24 -11.05
C THR A 114 -7.96 -7.44 -11.08
N LEU A 115 -8.48 -7.03 -9.92
CA LEU A 115 -9.69 -6.22 -9.85
C LEU A 115 -9.50 -4.82 -10.45
N SER A 116 -8.33 -4.23 -10.27
CA SER A 116 -8.00 -2.91 -10.81
C SER A 116 -7.61 -2.94 -12.29
N GLY A 117 -7.26 -4.11 -12.83
CA GLY A 117 -6.76 -4.27 -14.20
C GLY A 117 -5.32 -3.77 -14.38
N PHE A 118 -4.59 -3.46 -13.31
CA PHE A 118 -3.22 -2.97 -13.38
C PHE A 118 -2.25 -4.08 -13.75
N THR A 119 -1.35 -3.79 -14.69
CA THR A 119 -0.31 -4.70 -15.16
C THR A 119 1.04 -4.43 -14.51
N ASP A 120 1.33 -3.16 -14.20
CA ASP A 120 2.53 -2.74 -13.48
C ASP A 120 2.30 -1.42 -12.72
N GLU A 121 3.17 -1.13 -11.76
CA GLU A 121 3.09 0.03 -10.87
C GLU A 121 4.47 0.61 -10.58
N CYS A 122 4.53 1.93 -10.47
CA CYS A 122 5.61 2.64 -9.80
C CYS A 122 5.03 3.64 -8.80
N GLY A 123 5.84 4.03 -7.82
CA GLY A 123 5.41 4.98 -6.80
C GLY A 123 6.48 6.00 -6.48
N VAL A 124 6.02 7.19 -6.08
CA VAL A 124 6.88 8.24 -5.55
C VAL A 124 6.52 8.47 -4.08
N ILE A 125 7.49 8.30 -3.20
CA ILE A 125 7.34 8.45 -1.76
C ILE A 125 8.04 9.74 -1.32
N ILE A 126 7.27 10.70 -0.80
CA ILE A 126 7.79 11.99 -0.34
C ILE A 126 7.49 12.17 1.14
N PRO A 127 8.51 12.21 2.01
CA PRO A 127 8.30 12.44 3.43
C PRO A 127 7.87 13.89 3.69
N LEU A 128 6.88 14.04 4.57
CA LEU A 128 6.41 15.31 5.10
C LEU A 128 6.75 15.39 6.60
N PRO A 129 6.66 16.58 7.25
CA PRO A 129 6.85 16.72 8.68
C PRO A 129 5.97 15.76 9.50
N ARG A 130 4.77 15.43 8.98
CA ARG A 130 3.87 14.43 9.55
C ARG A 130 3.51 13.39 8.49
N GLY A 131 4.22 12.25 8.52
CA GLY A 131 3.94 11.14 7.61
C GLY A 131 4.61 11.26 6.25
N PHE A 132 3.91 10.86 5.20
CA PHE A 132 4.42 10.91 3.83
C PHE A 132 3.29 10.95 2.80
N LEU A 133 3.60 11.48 1.63
CA LEU A 133 2.79 11.34 0.44
C LEU A 133 3.27 10.14 -0.39
N HIS A 134 2.34 9.43 -0.95
CA HIS A 134 2.58 8.36 -1.91
C HIS A 134 1.78 8.62 -3.18
N PHE A 135 2.50 8.85 -4.27
CA PHE A 135 1.93 8.84 -5.61
C PHE A 135 2.00 7.41 -6.14
N THR A 136 0.87 6.78 -6.32
CA THR A 136 0.72 5.50 -6.99
C THR A 136 0.47 5.77 -8.47
N LEU A 137 1.33 5.27 -9.34
CA LEU A 137 1.26 5.46 -10.79
C LEU A 137 1.20 4.10 -11.46
N THR A 138 0.11 3.81 -12.16
CA THR A 138 -0.17 2.48 -12.69
C THR A 138 -0.41 2.49 -14.20
N THR A 139 -0.30 1.31 -14.80
CA THR A 139 -0.61 1.07 -16.20
C THR A 139 -1.46 -0.17 -16.35
N MET A 140 -2.35 -0.16 -17.34
CA MET A 140 -3.15 -1.31 -17.78
C MET A 140 -2.61 -1.89 -19.09
N THR A 141 -1.67 -1.22 -19.73
CA THR A 141 -1.06 -1.67 -20.99
C THR A 141 -0.25 -2.96 -20.77
N PRO A 142 -0.59 -4.07 -21.46
CA PRO A 142 0.19 -5.29 -21.40
C PRO A 142 1.64 -5.10 -21.81
N ASN A 143 2.57 -5.73 -21.09
CA ASN A 143 4.03 -5.64 -21.32
C ASN A 143 4.64 -4.24 -21.17
N TYR A 144 3.90 -3.26 -20.73
CA TYR A 144 4.48 -2.00 -20.27
C TYR A 144 5.05 -2.18 -18.87
N HIS A 145 6.31 -1.75 -18.68
CA HIS A 145 6.98 -1.84 -17.39
C HIS A 145 7.64 -0.53 -17.00
N PHE A 146 7.49 -0.16 -15.74
CA PHE A 146 8.20 0.96 -15.13
C PHE A 146 9.65 0.56 -14.84
N THR A 147 10.49 0.65 -15.87
CA THR A 147 11.92 0.34 -15.76
C THR A 147 12.69 1.51 -15.15
N THR A 148 13.85 1.22 -14.55
CA THR A 148 14.77 2.26 -14.02
C THR A 148 15.02 3.38 -15.02
N ARG A 149 15.19 3.05 -16.32
CA ARG A 149 15.35 4.06 -17.39
C ARG A 149 14.15 4.98 -17.54
N ARG A 150 12.91 4.46 -17.41
CA ARG A 150 11.69 5.29 -17.50
C ARG A 150 11.53 6.17 -16.27
N LEU A 151 11.94 5.66 -15.11
CA LEU A 151 11.85 6.37 -13.84
C LEU A 151 12.99 7.38 -13.62
N SER A 152 14.09 7.33 -14.41
CA SER A 152 15.24 8.22 -14.25
C SER A 152 14.87 9.69 -14.34
N THR A 153 13.94 10.07 -15.23
CA THR A 153 13.48 11.46 -15.37
C THR A 153 12.86 11.99 -14.10
N ILE A 154 12.00 11.18 -13.45
CA ILE A 154 11.43 11.56 -12.14
C ILE A 154 12.53 11.55 -11.07
N ALA A 155 13.40 10.55 -11.05
CA ALA A 155 14.49 10.46 -10.09
C ALA A 155 15.42 11.68 -10.14
N GLU A 156 15.74 12.18 -11.33
CA GLU A 156 16.53 13.39 -11.54
C GLU A 156 15.76 14.66 -11.12
N ALA A 157 14.44 14.69 -11.31
CA ALA A 157 13.57 15.79 -10.94
C ALA A 157 13.16 15.80 -9.46
N MET A 158 13.45 14.72 -8.69
CA MET A 158 13.01 14.57 -7.29
C MET A 158 13.27 15.79 -6.42
N PRO A 159 14.44 16.48 -6.46
CA PRO A 159 14.65 17.66 -5.63
C PRO A 159 13.64 18.77 -5.87
N ALA A 160 13.25 19.02 -7.12
CA ALA A 160 12.25 20.02 -7.47
C ALA A 160 10.84 19.57 -7.07
N ILE A 161 10.50 18.30 -7.32
CA ILE A 161 9.21 17.70 -6.95
C ILE A 161 9.02 17.76 -5.42
N GLU A 162 10.02 17.34 -4.64
CA GLU A 162 9.96 17.41 -3.18
C GLU A 162 9.80 18.84 -2.67
N ALA A 163 10.50 19.82 -3.25
CA ALA A 163 10.41 21.23 -2.85
C ALA A 163 8.99 21.77 -3.07
N LEU A 164 8.40 21.52 -4.24
CA LEU A 164 7.03 21.95 -4.58
C LEU A 164 5.99 21.28 -3.67
N VAL A 165 6.10 19.97 -3.48
CA VAL A 165 5.22 19.20 -2.60
C VAL A 165 5.31 19.71 -1.18
N ARG A 166 6.51 19.86 -0.61
CA ARG A 166 6.71 20.37 0.75
C ARG A 166 6.18 21.80 0.92
N SER A 167 6.36 22.65 -0.09
CA SER A 167 5.81 24.01 -0.10
C SER A 167 4.29 23.99 -0.03
N HIS A 168 3.63 23.18 -0.88
CA HIS A 168 2.18 23.10 -0.92
C HIS A 168 1.57 22.60 0.40
N TRP A 169 2.17 21.54 0.98
CA TRP A 169 1.68 20.95 2.25
C TRP A 169 2.24 21.65 3.50
N SER A 170 3.06 22.71 3.36
CA SER A 170 3.49 23.51 4.51
C SER A 170 2.29 24.23 5.12
N GLY A 171 2.08 24.04 6.42
CA GLY A 171 0.96 24.67 7.15
C GLY A 171 -0.37 23.88 7.13
N GLN A 172 -0.47 22.77 6.43
CA GLN A 172 -1.64 21.90 6.49
C GLN A 172 -1.57 20.95 7.72
N GLU A 173 -1.59 21.52 8.91
CA GLU A 173 -1.69 20.77 10.16
C GLU A 173 -3.17 20.56 10.53
N GLU A 174 -3.86 19.66 9.85
CA GLU A 174 -5.13 19.18 10.38
C GLU A 174 -4.92 18.24 11.57
N ILE A 175 -5.40 18.68 12.70
CA ILE A 175 -5.52 17.88 13.93
C ILE A 175 -6.70 16.94 13.74
N SER A 176 -6.44 15.72 13.30
CA SER A 176 -7.43 14.62 13.34
C SER A 176 -6.98 13.62 14.40
N GLY A 177 -7.94 13.10 15.17
CA GLY A 177 -7.70 12.33 16.39
C GLY A 177 -6.77 11.12 16.26
N PRO A 178 -6.11 10.74 17.34
CA PRO A 178 -5.22 9.58 17.36
C PRO A 178 -6.03 8.28 17.34
N GLY A 179 -5.63 7.29 16.57
CA GLY A 179 -6.05 5.93 16.86
C GLY A 179 -6.08 4.93 15.70
N MET A 180 -6.79 5.19 14.61
CA MET A 180 -7.18 4.14 13.66
C MET A 180 -6.01 3.41 13.01
N ARG A 181 -4.97 4.12 12.54
CA ARG A 181 -3.81 3.49 11.91
C ARG A 181 -2.99 2.64 12.90
N ARG A 182 -2.78 3.13 14.11
CA ARG A 182 -2.11 2.37 15.18
C ARG A 182 -2.87 1.09 15.46
N GLN A 183 -4.17 1.17 15.44
CA GLN A 183 -5.08 0.05 15.63
C GLN A 183 -4.98 -0.97 14.49
N LEU A 184 -4.97 -0.54 13.23
CA LEU A 184 -4.80 -1.44 12.09
C LEU A 184 -3.42 -2.13 12.10
N HIS A 185 -2.33 -1.41 12.41
CA HIS A 185 -1.02 -2.03 12.60
C HIS A 185 -1.01 -3.05 13.73
N ARG A 186 -1.67 -2.71 14.84
CA ARG A 186 -1.82 -3.63 15.97
C ARG A 186 -2.65 -4.84 15.56
N ALA A 187 -3.74 -4.61 14.84
CA ALA A 187 -4.59 -5.68 14.34
C ALA A 187 -3.84 -6.67 13.43
N LEU A 188 -3.01 -6.19 12.49
CA LEU A 188 -2.16 -7.07 11.69
C LEU A 188 -1.19 -7.88 12.55
N SER A 189 -0.55 -7.25 13.53
CA SER A 189 0.42 -7.91 14.41
C SER A 189 -0.23 -8.86 15.43
N THR A 190 -1.51 -8.68 15.75
CA THR A 190 -2.26 -9.50 16.71
C THR A 190 -3.21 -10.49 16.04
N PHE A 191 -3.40 -10.40 14.71
CA PHE A 191 -4.28 -11.30 13.96
C PHE A 191 -3.97 -12.77 14.25
N GLY A 192 -4.99 -13.49 14.71
CA GLY A 192 -4.89 -14.91 15.07
C GLY A 192 -4.13 -15.19 16.37
N SER A 193 -3.86 -14.17 17.21
CA SER A 193 -3.14 -14.38 18.48
C SER A 193 -3.87 -15.30 19.47
N SER A 194 -5.18 -15.42 19.33
CA SER A 194 -6.04 -16.29 20.14
C SER A 194 -5.99 -17.76 19.70
N ALA A 195 -5.66 -18.04 18.43
CA ALA A 195 -5.73 -19.38 17.85
C ALA A 195 -4.34 -19.93 17.45
N LEU A 196 -3.40 -19.07 17.09
CA LEU A 196 -2.12 -19.42 16.52
C LEU A 196 -0.98 -19.27 17.52
N THR A 197 0.00 -20.15 17.47
CA THR A 197 1.27 -19.96 18.15
C THR A 197 2.05 -18.79 17.56
N LYS A 198 3.05 -18.26 18.29
CA LYS A 198 3.90 -17.18 17.82
C LYS A 198 4.51 -17.47 16.44
N ARG A 199 5.03 -18.70 16.22
CA ARG A 199 5.65 -19.10 14.94
C ARG A 199 4.64 -19.22 13.81
N GLU A 200 3.46 -19.73 14.09
CA GLU A 200 2.38 -19.78 13.11
C GLU A 200 1.95 -18.38 12.68
N ARG A 201 1.85 -17.42 13.60
CA ARG A 201 1.53 -16.01 13.29
C ARG A 201 2.61 -15.37 12.42
N GLU A 202 3.88 -15.54 12.75
CA GLU A 202 5.00 -15.04 11.94
C GLU A 202 4.93 -15.56 10.50
N VAL A 203 4.57 -16.83 10.33
CA VAL A 203 4.39 -17.42 9.00
C VAL A 203 3.16 -16.84 8.30
N VAL A 204 2.02 -16.73 8.98
CA VAL A 204 0.77 -16.17 8.43
C VAL A 204 0.97 -14.73 7.99
N GLU A 205 1.59 -13.89 8.82
CA GLU A 205 1.92 -12.50 8.47
C GLU A 205 2.77 -12.42 7.19
N LEU A 206 3.83 -13.22 7.11
CA LEU A 206 4.69 -13.22 5.93
C LEU A 206 3.99 -13.76 4.67
N VAL A 207 3.04 -14.69 4.81
CA VAL A 207 2.19 -15.15 3.70
C VAL A 207 1.26 -14.03 3.23
N LEU A 208 0.59 -13.34 4.13
CA LEU A 208 -0.25 -12.17 3.81
C LEU A 208 0.54 -11.08 3.08
N LEU A 209 1.79 -10.86 3.50
CA LEU A 209 2.72 -9.93 2.87
C LEU A 209 3.30 -10.42 1.53
N GLY A 210 2.80 -11.52 0.98
CA GLY A 210 3.19 -12.01 -0.34
C GLY A 210 4.55 -12.69 -0.43
N ASN A 211 5.14 -13.11 0.70
CA ASN A 211 6.41 -13.82 0.67
C ASN A 211 6.20 -15.29 0.24
N SER A 212 7.05 -15.77 -0.66
CA SER A 212 7.08 -17.20 -1.01
C SER A 212 7.56 -18.04 0.17
N THR A 213 7.20 -19.35 0.19
CA THR A 213 7.63 -20.29 1.22
C THR A 213 9.15 -20.29 1.42
N ARG A 214 9.92 -20.18 0.32
CA ARG A 214 11.38 -20.08 0.37
C ARG A 214 11.83 -18.82 1.07
N ARG A 215 11.23 -17.67 0.74
CA ARG A 215 11.57 -16.38 1.36
C ARG A 215 11.23 -16.36 2.85
N ILE A 216 10.12 -17.00 3.24
CA ILE A 216 9.73 -17.17 4.64
C ILE A 216 10.77 -18.02 5.39
N SER A 217 11.20 -19.14 4.78
CA SER A 217 12.23 -20.01 5.33
C SER A 217 13.55 -19.24 5.59
N GLU A 218 14.01 -18.43 4.62
CA GLU A 218 15.19 -17.58 4.75
C GLU A 218 15.03 -16.53 5.86
N LYS A 219 13.88 -15.83 5.91
CA LYS A 219 13.61 -14.77 6.90
C LYS A 219 13.54 -15.31 8.34
N LEU A 220 12.94 -16.48 8.52
CA LEU A 220 12.74 -17.06 9.84
C LEU A 220 13.88 -17.99 10.28
N GLY A 221 14.85 -18.28 9.40
CA GLY A 221 15.98 -19.17 9.69
C GLY A 221 15.55 -20.62 9.94
N VAL A 222 14.51 -21.11 9.26
CA VAL A 222 13.97 -22.48 9.42
C VAL A 222 13.89 -23.21 8.08
N ALA A 223 13.81 -24.56 8.11
CA ALA A 223 13.69 -25.36 6.90
C ALA A 223 12.36 -25.09 6.15
N LEU A 224 12.38 -25.25 4.82
CA LEU A 224 11.18 -25.11 3.98
C LEU A 224 10.00 -25.99 4.47
N GLU A 225 10.28 -27.22 4.86
CA GLU A 225 9.27 -28.14 5.37
C GLU A 225 8.67 -27.67 6.70
N THR A 226 9.45 -26.99 7.53
CA THR A 226 8.98 -26.36 8.78
C THR A 226 7.99 -25.24 8.46
N VAL A 227 8.26 -24.40 7.45
CA VAL A 227 7.32 -23.35 7.02
C VAL A 227 6.03 -23.98 6.48
N LYS A 228 6.12 -25.02 5.66
CA LYS A 228 4.93 -25.74 5.16
C LYS A 228 4.10 -26.32 6.31
N LEU A 229 4.76 -26.90 7.32
CA LEU A 229 4.09 -27.45 8.49
C LEU A 229 3.37 -26.36 9.29
N HIS A 230 4.04 -25.24 9.59
CA HIS A 230 3.42 -24.11 10.29
C HIS A 230 2.23 -23.59 9.50
N ARG A 231 2.34 -23.40 8.18
CA ARG A 231 1.26 -22.98 7.31
C ARG A 231 0.07 -23.94 7.35
N LYS A 232 0.32 -25.26 7.24
CA LYS A 232 -0.72 -26.29 7.34
C LYS A 232 -1.44 -26.22 8.68
N ASN A 233 -0.69 -26.12 9.78
CA ASN A 233 -1.27 -26.06 11.13
C ASN A 233 -2.07 -24.78 11.33
N SER A 234 -1.56 -23.64 10.83
CA SER A 234 -2.29 -22.37 10.88
C SER A 234 -3.61 -22.44 10.14
N TYR A 235 -3.60 -23.00 8.93
CA TYR A 235 -4.81 -23.13 8.11
C TYR A 235 -5.86 -24.03 8.79
N ALA A 236 -5.44 -25.15 9.37
CA ALA A 236 -6.33 -26.01 10.13
C ALA A 236 -6.94 -25.30 11.35
N LYS A 237 -6.16 -24.49 12.09
CA LYS A 237 -6.64 -23.74 13.25
C LYS A 237 -7.57 -22.59 12.90
N LEU A 238 -7.38 -21.98 11.73
CA LEU A 238 -8.21 -20.88 11.21
C LEU A 238 -9.44 -21.38 10.43
N ASP A 239 -9.58 -22.71 10.28
CA ASP A 239 -10.64 -23.34 9.48
C ASP A 239 -10.66 -22.83 8.03
N ILE A 240 -9.48 -22.79 7.41
CA ILE A 240 -9.28 -22.39 6.01
C ILE A 240 -8.43 -23.42 5.28
N SER A 241 -8.54 -23.45 3.94
CA SER A 241 -7.86 -24.42 3.09
C SER A 241 -6.86 -23.79 2.12
N SER A 242 -6.96 -22.50 1.88
CA SER A 242 -6.21 -21.80 0.85
C SER A 242 -5.66 -20.45 1.32
N GLN A 243 -4.69 -19.92 0.55
CA GLN A 243 -4.17 -18.58 0.78
C GLN A 243 -5.22 -17.50 0.47
N ALA A 244 -6.10 -17.76 -0.51
CA ALA A 244 -7.22 -16.88 -0.82
C ALA A 244 -8.19 -16.75 0.36
N GLU A 245 -8.51 -17.87 1.01
CA GLU A 245 -9.34 -17.86 2.21
C GLU A 245 -8.66 -17.16 3.39
N LEU A 246 -7.35 -17.33 3.56
CA LEU A 246 -6.59 -16.59 4.56
C LEU A 246 -6.68 -15.07 4.32
N PHE A 247 -6.48 -14.63 3.09
CA PHE A 247 -6.54 -13.22 2.73
C PHE A 247 -7.96 -12.66 2.97
N ARG A 248 -8.99 -13.38 2.55
CA ARG A 248 -10.39 -12.98 2.78
C ARG A 248 -10.70 -12.88 4.27
N LEU A 249 -10.35 -13.91 5.05
CA LEU A 249 -10.55 -13.90 6.50
C LEU A 249 -9.85 -12.71 7.16
N PHE A 250 -8.61 -12.41 6.75
CA PHE A 250 -7.89 -11.23 7.25
C PHE A 250 -8.63 -9.93 6.94
N MET A 251 -9.12 -9.75 5.70
CA MET A 251 -9.86 -8.55 5.31
C MET A 251 -11.19 -8.42 6.06
N ASP A 252 -11.94 -9.51 6.21
CA ASP A 252 -13.17 -9.54 6.98
C ASP A 252 -12.93 -9.13 8.45
N CYS A 253 -11.85 -9.64 9.05
CA CYS A 253 -11.43 -9.27 10.41
C CYS A 253 -11.04 -7.78 10.53
N MET A 254 -10.40 -7.19 9.49
CA MET A 254 -10.01 -5.77 9.49
C MET A 254 -11.24 -4.84 9.47
N VAL A 255 -12.30 -5.25 8.80
CA VAL A 255 -13.57 -4.49 8.74
C VAL A 255 -14.32 -4.57 10.07
N SER A 256 -14.25 -5.71 10.76
CA SER A 256 -15.01 -5.99 11.98
C SER A 256 -14.39 -5.45 13.27
N ILE A 257 -13.18 -4.87 13.23
CA ILE A 257 -12.48 -4.38 14.43
C ILE A 257 -13.11 -3.08 14.94
N PRO A 258 -13.57 -3.03 16.20
CA PRO A 258 -13.93 -1.78 16.85
C PRO A 258 -12.73 -0.83 16.98
N LEU A 259 -12.95 0.47 16.76
CA LEU A 259 -11.90 1.49 16.73
C LEU A 259 -10.99 1.58 17.96
N ASP A 260 -11.45 1.10 19.13
CA ASP A 260 -10.73 1.18 20.41
C ASP A 260 -10.33 -0.20 20.96
N SER A 261 -10.48 -1.28 20.17
CA SER A 261 -10.19 -2.63 20.63
C SER A 261 -8.70 -2.97 20.61
N ASN A 262 -8.23 -3.58 21.70
CA ASN A 262 -6.92 -4.27 21.78
C ASN A 262 -7.06 -5.79 21.57
N GLU A 263 -8.24 -6.25 21.22
CA GLU A 263 -8.56 -7.67 21.05
C GLU A 263 -7.98 -8.21 19.72
N ASP A 264 -7.78 -9.52 19.67
CA ASP A 264 -7.45 -10.19 18.41
C ASP A 264 -8.57 -9.95 17.39
N PRO A 265 -8.27 -9.43 16.19
CA PRO A 265 -9.26 -9.22 15.13
C PRO A 265 -10.12 -10.45 14.82
N LEU A 266 -9.55 -11.64 14.96
CA LEU A 266 -10.26 -12.90 14.76
C LEU A 266 -11.40 -13.09 15.78
N ILE A 267 -11.17 -12.71 17.03
CA ILE A 267 -12.22 -12.78 18.08
C ILE A 267 -13.33 -11.78 17.80
N ALA A 268 -12.97 -10.53 17.44
CA ALA A 268 -13.95 -9.50 17.09
C ALA A 268 -14.87 -9.96 15.95
N TYR A 269 -14.28 -10.48 14.89
CA TYR A 269 -14.99 -11.02 13.74
C TYR A 269 -15.90 -12.22 14.12
N GLN A 270 -15.41 -13.14 14.95
CA GLN A 270 -16.20 -14.29 15.40
C GLN A 270 -17.40 -13.87 16.25
N LYS A 271 -17.24 -12.89 17.15
CA LYS A 271 -18.33 -12.33 17.95
C LYS A 271 -19.41 -11.72 17.06
N GLU A 272 -19.02 -10.91 16.07
CA GLU A 272 -19.93 -10.30 15.12
C GLU A 272 -20.75 -11.37 14.36
N ARG A 273 -20.08 -12.40 13.82
CA ARG A 273 -20.75 -13.52 13.14
C ARG A 273 -21.74 -14.29 14.01
N LEU A 274 -21.49 -14.37 15.31
CA LEU A 274 -22.35 -15.07 16.27
C LEU A 274 -23.43 -14.15 16.88
N GLY A 275 -23.49 -12.88 16.49
CA GLY A 275 -24.43 -11.90 17.05
C GLY A 275 -24.19 -11.59 18.53
N LEU A 276 -22.95 -11.73 18.99
CA LEU A 276 -22.53 -11.54 20.39
C LEU A 276 -21.82 -10.19 20.60
N GLY A 277 -21.96 -9.26 19.66
CA GLY A 277 -21.37 -7.91 19.67
C GLY A 277 -22.30 -6.85 20.21
#